data_72129e752d871f948b5fda8a61f6a851
#
_entry.id   72129e752d871f948b5fda8a61f6a851
#
_cell.length_a   1.000
_cell.length_b   1.000
_cell.length_c   1.000
_cell.angle_alpha   90.00
_cell.angle_beta   90.00
_cell.angle_gamma   90.00
#
_symmetry.space_group_name_H-M   'P 1'
#
loop_
_entity.id
_entity.type
_entity.pdbx_description
1 polymer ?
#
loop_
_entity_poly.entity_id
_entity_poly.type
_entity_poly.pdbx_seq_one_letter_code
_entity_poly.pdbx_strand_id
1 'polypeptide(L)'
;INAKQQYINGHFCYAVKAAIVTNGLGIPRHIQIFDDDFKAAHPDIVEAKTDNPDIDKEISDSTALKPVLSNFFKLHPDLAFKTFIGDSAFDSYDNYSALKNDFHFERACIPINIRNSKRFDNNNGSAGQKPRPVSFDKNGIPLCPLDGSPFISLGKSKGAHRSTRFKFVCPKSKPNGRSR
;
A
#
# COMPACT_ATOMS: atom_id res chain seq x y z
N ILE A 1 14.49 -19.41 -17.95
CA ILE A 1 14.27 -18.73 -16.64
C ILE A 1 15.61 -18.68 -15.96
N ASN A 2 16.22 -17.51 -15.86
CA ASN A 2 17.51 -17.34 -15.20
C ASN A 2 17.28 -17.04 -13.72
N ALA A 3 17.57 -18.02 -12.85
CA ALA A 3 17.59 -17.77 -11.43
C ALA A 3 18.73 -16.78 -11.11
N LYS A 4 18.44 -15.78 -10.28
CA LYS A 4 19.43 -14.79 -9.85
C LYS A 4 19.77 -14.99 -8.39
N GLN A 5 20.99 -14.63 -8.04
CA GLN A 5 21.41 -14.64 -6.64
C GLN A 5 20.63 -13.55 -5.89
N GLN A 6 19.97 -13.95 -4.82
CA GLN A 6 19.19 -13.08 -3.95
C GLN A 6 19.55 -13.35 -2.49
N TYR A 7 19.42 -12.32 -1.67
CA TYR A 7 19.60 -12.43 -0.22
C TYR A 7 18.19 -12.54 0.43
N ILE A 8 17.88 -13.74 0.94
CA ILE A 8 16.58 -14.04 1.52
C ILE A 8 16.80 -14.60 2.93
N ASN A 9 16.20 -13.98 3.95
CA ASN A 9 16.25 -14.43 5.34
C ASN A 9 17.69 -14.68 5.88
N GLY A 10 18.64 -13.82 5.52
CA GLY A 10 20.02 -13.93 5.98
C GLY A 10 20.93 -14.87 5.14
N HIS A 11 20.42 -15.42 4.05
CA HIS A 11 21.16 -16.35 3.19
C HIS A 11 21.16 -15.92 1.73
N PHE A 12 22.31 -16.11 1.05
CA PHE A 12 22.36 -16.01 -0.40
C PHE A 12 21.80 -17.29 -1.02
N CYS A 13 20.85 -17.14 -1.92
CA CYS A 13 20.28 -18.24 -2.69
C CYS A 13 20.03 -17.83 -4.14
N TYR A 14 19.96 -18.80 -5.03
CA TYR A 14 19.49 -18.58 -6.39
C TYR A 14 17.97 -18.78 -6.41
N ALA A 15 17.25 -17.73 -6.75
CA ALA A 15 15.81 -17.75 -6.75
C ALA A 15 15.23 -17.03 -7.97
N VAL A 16 14.00 -17.40 -8.32
CA VAL A 16 13.16 -16.69 -9.29
C VAL A 16 12.02 -16.07 -8.51
N LYS A 17 11.79 -14.79 -8.73
CA LYS A 17 10.68 -14.08 -8.09
C LYS A 17 9.38 -14.34 -8.85
N ALA A 18 8.33 -14.63 -8.13
CA ALA A 18 7.00 -14.81 -8.68
C ALA A 18 5.93 -14.18 -7.79
N ALA A 19 4.83 -13.74 -8.39
CA ALA A 19 3.61 -13.39 -7.69
C ALA A 19 2.59 -14.52 -7.83
N ILE A 20 1.90 -14.84 -6.74
CA ILE A 20 0.87 -15.88 -6.73
C ILE A 20 -0.45 -15.24 -6.31
N VAL A 21 -1.46 -15.35 -7.19
CA VAL A 21 -2.83 -14.97 -6.87
C VAL A 21 -3.57 -16.20 -6.39
N THR A 22 -4.12 -16.14 -5.18
CA THR A 22 -4.91 -17.23 -4.58
C THR A 22 -6.35 -16.80 -4.36
N ASN A 23 -7.26 -17.76 -4.23
CA ASN A 23 -8.59 -17.49 -3.70
C ASN A 23 -8.59 -17.44 -2.16
N GLY A 24 -9.74 -17.15 -1.54
CA GLY A 24 -9.88 -17.10 -0.08
C GLY A 24 -9.61 -18.45 0.65
N LEU A 25 -9.48 -19.55 -0.08
CA LEU A 25 -9.10 -20.88 0.45
C LEU A 25 -7.60 -21.17 0.28
N GLY A 26 -6.81 -20.20 -0.23
CA GLY A 26 -5.38 -20.38 -0.48
C GLY A 26 -5.05 -21.19 -1.74
N ILE A 27 -6.04 -21.51 -2.59
CA ILE A 27 -5.82 -22.25 -3.84
C ILE A 27 -5.25 -21.29 -4.88
N PRO A 28 -4.05 -21.55 -5.47
CA PRO A 28 -3.49 -20.74 -6.54
C PRO A 28 -4.44 -20.67 -7.75
N ARG A 29 -4.64 -19.46 -8.25
CA ARG A 29 -5.44 -19.17 -9.44
C ARG A 29 -4.59 -18.62 -10.58
N HIS A 30 -3.48 -18.00 -10.22
CA HIS A 30 -2.53 -17.45 -11.18
C HIS A 30 -1.13 -17.41 -10.56
N ILE A 31 -0.13 -17.71 -11.36
CA ILE A 31 1.28 -17.58 -11.00
C ILE A 31 1.94 -16.76 -12.10
N GLN A 32 2.45 -15.59 -11.72
CA GLN A 32 3.23 -14.74 -12.61
C GLN A 32 4.69 -14.82 -12.22
N ILE A 33 5.51 -15.38 -13.10
CA ILE A 33 6.96 -15.38 -12.94
C ILE A 33 7.50 -14.05 -13.49
N PHE A 34 8.42 -13.41 -12.77
CA PHE A 34 9.07 -12.18 -13.22
C PHE A 34 10.35 -12.52 -14.00
N ASP A 35 10.14 -13.15 -15.15
CA ASP A 35 11.17 -13.49 -16.13
C ASP A 35 11.53 -12.30 -17.03
N ASP A 36 12.42 -12.55 -17.97
CA ASP A 36 12.91 -11.52 -18.87
C ASP A 36 11.79 -11.03 -19.83
N ASP A 37 10.85 -11.90 -20.21
CA ASP A 37 9.70 -11.53 -21.03
C ASP A 37 8.74 -10.61 -20.28
N PHE A 38 8.45 -10.93 -19.02
CA PHE A 38 7.63 -10.07 -18.15
C PHE A 38 8.28 -8.70 -17.94
N LYS A 39 9.60 -8.65 -17.73
CA LYS A 39 10.35 -7.40 -17.56
C LYS A 39 10.37 -6.57 -18.83
N ALA A 40 10.54 -7.20 -19.99
CA ALA A 40 10.51 -6.53 -21.29
C ALA A 40 9.12 -5.92 -21.59
N ALA A 41 8.05 -6.60 -21.15
CA ALA A 41 6.68 -6.10 -21.30
C ALA A 41 6.33 -4.96 -20.30
N HIS A 42 7.07 -4.84 -19.18
CA HIS A 42 6.81 -3.87 -18.12
C HIS A 42 8.10 -3.13 -17.68
N PRO A 43 8.77 -2.40 -18.58
CA PRO A 43 10.04 -1.72 -18.26
C PRO A 43 9.88 -0.61 -17.22
N ASP A 44 8.68 -0.07 -17.07
CA ASP A 44 8.32 1.01 -16.14
C ASP A 44 8.36 0.59 -14.67
N ILE A 45 8.28 -0.71 -14.37
CA ILE A 45 8.32 -1.24 -13.00
C ILE A 45 9.64 -1.91 -12.63
N VAL A 46 10.59 -1.99 -13.56
CA VAL A 46 11.92 -2.56 -13.32
C VAL A 46 12.79 -1.51 -12.65
N GLU A 47 13.20 -1.80 -11.41
CA GLU A 47 14.09 -0.92 -10.64
C GLU A 47 15.54 -1.17 -11.03
N ALA A 48 16.35 -0.12 -11.10
CA ALA A 48 17.79 -0.25 -11.31
C ALA A 48 18.43 -1.01 -10.14
N LYS A 49 19.35 -1.92 -10.46
CA LYS A 49 20.13 -2.61 -9.46
C LYS A 49 21.01 -1.63 -8.70
N THR A 50 21.06 -1.79 -7.39
CA THR A 50 21.99 -1.11 -6.50
C THR A 50 23.02 -2.10 -5.97
N ASP A 51 24.13 -1.61 -5.45
CA ASP A 51 25.14 -2.48 -4.82
C ASP A 51 24.71 -3.05 -3.46
N ASN A 52 23.50 -2.72 -2.99
CA ASN A 52 22.95 -3.20 -1.75
C ASN A 52 21.94 -4.34 -2.01
N PRO A 53 22.24 -5.60 -1.64
CA PRO A 53 21.36 -6.75 -1.87
C PRO A 53 19.97 -6.62 -1.24
N ASP A 54 19.84 -5.89 -0.12
CA ASP A 54 18.56 -5.67 0.56
C ASP A 54 17.65 -4.67 -0.17
N ILE A 55 18.25 -3.84 -1.03
CA ILE A 55 17.56 -2.83 -1.84
C ILE A 55 17.40 -3.33 -3.28
N ASP A 56 18.23 -4.27 -3.71
CA ASP A 56 18.33 -4.76 -5.08
C ASP A 56 17.16 -5.65 -5.49
N LYS A 57 15.97 -5.10 -5.45
CA LYS A 57 14.76 -5.73 -5.97
C LYS A 57 14.52 -5.25 -7.39
N GLU A 58 14.77 -6.09 -8.37
CA GLU A 58 14.51 -5.75 -9.78
C GLU A 58 13.05 -5.33 -10.03
N ILE A 59 12.11 -5.95 -9.32
CA ILE A 59 10.69 -5.59 -9.35
C ILE A 59 10.18 -5.64 -7.91
N SER A 60 9.62 -4.53 -7.41
CA SER A 60 9.02 -4.51 -6.08
C SER A 60 7.62 -5.17 -6.11
N ASP A 61 7.19 -5.72 -4.97
CA ASP A 61 5.86 -6.33 -4.87
C ASP A 61 4.75 -5.29 -5.10
N SER A 62 4.97 -4.08 -4.59
CA SER A 62 4.03 -2.96 -4.74
C SER A 62 3.81 -2.58 -6.19
N THR A 63 4.89 -2.43 -6.97
CA THR A 63 4.81 -2.02 -8.38
C THR A 63 4.32 -3.14 -9.29
N ALA A 64 4.55 -4.41 -8.91
CA ALA A 64 4.10 -5.58 -9.67
C ALA A 64 2.60 -5.84 -9.56
N LEU A 65 1.89 -5.29 -8.57
CA LEU A 65 0.49 -5.61 -8.32
C LEU A 65 -0.40 -5.35 -9.54
N LYS A 66 -0.28 -4.17 -10.12
CA LYS A 66 -1.14 -3.76 -11.25
C LYS A 66 -0.94 -4.64 -12.48
N PRO A 67 0.28 -4.87 -13.00
CA PRO A 67 0.48 -5.75 -14.15
C PRO A 67 0.10 -7.21 -13.86
N VAL A 68 0.36 -7.74 -12.67
CA VAL A 68 -0.04 -9.10 -12.29
C VAL A 68 -1.56 -9.26 -12.31
N LEU A 69 -2.29 -8.34 -11.69
CA LEU A 69 -3.76 -8.39 -11.71
C LEU A 69 -4.32 -8.16 -13.11
N SER A 70 -3.70 -7.29 -13.92
CA SER A 70 -4.10 -7.09 -15.31
C SER A 70 -3.98 -8.38 -16.12
N ASN A 71 -2.87 -9.10 -15.98
CA ASN A 71 -2.67 -10.40 -16.64
C ASN A 71 -3.67 -11.45 -16.11
N PHE A 72 -3.90 -11.48 -14.81
CA PHE A 72 -4.87 -12.39 -14.21
C PHE A 72 -6.28 -12.18 -14.76
N PHE A 73 -6.81 -10.95 -14.76
CA PHE A 73 -8.16 -10.67 -15.26
C PHE A 73 -8.28 -10.79 -16.76
N LYS A 74 -7.19 -10.56 -17.51
CA LYS A 74 -7.16 -10.84 -18.96
C LYS A 74 -7.33 -12.33 -19.27
N LEU A 75 -6.75 -13.20 -18.44
CA LEU A 75 -6.89 -14.66 -18.57
C LEU A 75 -8.24 -15.17 -18.03
N HIS A 76 -8.85 -14.43 -17.11
CA HIS A 76 -10.06 -14.83 -16.41
C HIS A 76 -11.10 -13.70 -16.41
N PRO A 77 -11.63 -13.31 -17.58
CA PRO A 77 -12.51 -12.13 -17.70
C PRO A 77 -13.85 -12.29 -16.98
N ASP A 78 -14.30 -13.54 -16.78
CA ASP A 78 -15.58 -13.85 -16.14
C ASP A 78 -15.51 -13.86 -14.60
N LEU A 79 -14.31 -13.72 -14.04
CA LEU A 79 -14.15 -13.72 -12.60
C LEU A 79 -14.30 -12.31 -12.01
N ALA A 80 -15.25 -12.17 -11.09
CA ALA A 80 -15.44 -10.94 -10.33
C ALA A 80 -15.17 -11.20 -8.84
N PHE A 81 -14.26 -10.42 -8.26
CA PHE A 81 -13.93 -10.52 -6.86
C PHE A 81 -14.30 -9.23 -6.12
N LYS A 82 -14.84 -9.39 -4.92
CA LYS A 82 -15.26 -8.23 -4.10
C LYS A 82 -14.17 -7.73 -3.17
N THR A 83 -13.29 -8.62 -2.73
CA THR A 83 -12.30 -8.32 -1.70
C THR A 83 -10.92 -8.73 -2.16
N PHE A 84 -9.98 -7.80 -2.10
CA PHE A 84 -8.56 -8.05 -2.22
C PHE A 84 -7.95 -8.19 -0.82
N ILE A 85 -7.08 -9.18 -0.65
CA ILE A 85 -6.29 -9.37 0.57
C ILE A 85 -4.83 -9.44 0.15
N GLY A 86 -4.00 -8.59 0.73
CA GLY A 86 -2.57 -8.55 0.46
C GLY A 86 -1.78 -8.28 1.73
N ASP A 87 -0.45 -8.43 1.66
CA ASP A 87 0.43 -8.08 2.75
C ASP A 87 0.75 -6.56 2.77
N SER A 88 1.52 -6.13 3.76
CA SER A 88 1.88 -4.72 3.93
C SER A 88 2.79 -4.16 2.83
N ALA A 89 3.38 -5.00 1.98
CA ALA A 89 4.18 -4.54 0.85
C ALA A 89 3.31 -3.81 -0.19
N PHE A 90 2.02 -4.14 -0.24
CA PHE A 90 1.04 -3.51 -1.14
C PHE A 90 0.43 -2.20 -0.58
N ASP A 91 0.79 -1.77 0.64
CA ASP A 91 0.26 -0.55 1.26
C ASP A 91 0.81 0.70 0.58
N SER A 92 0.20 1.08 -0.53
CA SER A 92 0.48 2.32 -1.26
C SER A 92 -0.81 2.92 -1.82
N TYR A 93 -0.82 4.25 -1.95
CA TYR A 93 -1.96 4.97 -2.51
C TYR A 93 -2.31 4.50 -3.94
N ASP A 94 -1.29 4.25 -4.75
CA ASP A 94 -1.47 3.85 -6.15
C ASP A 94 -2.10 2.46 -6.25
N ASN A 95 -1.72 1.54 -5.36
CA ASN A 95 -2.33 0.22 -5.27
C ASN A 95 -3.79 0.29 -4.84
N TYR A 96 -4.12 1.09 -3.82
CA TYR A 96 -5.54 1.28 -3.43
C TYR A 96 -6.35 1.91 -4.55
N SER A 97 -5.77 2.87 -5.28
CA SER A 97 -6.41 3.50 -6.42
C SER A 97 -6.66 2.50 -7.55
N ALA A 98 -5.66 1.69 -7.91
CA ALA A 98 -5.79 0.67 -8.94
C ALA A 98 -6.81 -0.41 -8.55
N LEU A 99 -6.75 -0.93 -7.32
CA LEU A 99 -7.71 -1.93 -6.83
C LEU A 99 -9.16 -1.44 -6.94
N LYS A 100 -9.40 -0.18 -6.60
CA LYS A 100 -10.75 0.39 -6.60
C LYS A 100 -11.21 0.80 -7.98
N ASN A 101 -10.37 1.51 -8.75
CA ASN A 101 -10.78 2.19 -9.98
C ASN A 101 -10.55 1.32 -11.22
N ASP A 102 -9.45 0.57 -11.26
CA ASP A 102 -9.09 -0.26 -12.44
C ASP A 102 -9.68 -1.67 -12.31
N PHE A 103 -9.64 -2.27 -11.12
CA PHE A 103 -10.08 -3.65 -10.88
C PHE A 103 -11.42 -3.78 -10.15
N HIS A 104 -12.04 -2.67 -9.75
CA HIS A 104 -13.38 -2.60 -9.17
C HIS A 104 -13.60 -3.42 -7.90
N PHE A 105 -12.54 -3.65 -7.09
CA PHE A 105 -12.70 -4.26 -5.79
C PHE A 105 -13.51 -3.37 -4.85
N GLU A 106 -14.50 -3.95 -4.16
CA GLU A 106 -15.27 -3.25 -3.14
C GLU A 106 -14.45 -2.96 -1.88
N ARG A 107 -13.52 -3.88 -1.55
CA ARG A 107 -12.69 -3.83 -0.34
C ARG A 107 -11.25 -4.23 -0.65
N ALA A 108 -10.31 -3.56 0.02
CA ALA A 108 -8.90 -3.92 0.05
C ALA A 108 -8.47 -4.08 1.52
N CYS A 109 -8.08 -5.30 1.89
CA CYS A 109 -7.58 -5.65 3.22
C CYS A 109 -6.06 -5.77 3.14
N ILE A 110 -5.36 -4.67 3.35
CA ILE A 110 -3.89 -4.59 3.32
C ILE A 110 -3.45 -4.01 4.67
N PRO A 111 -2.58 -4.70 5.43
CA PRO A 111 -2.03 -4.17 6.67
C PRO A 111 -1.21 -2.90 6.39
N ILE A 112 -1.24 -1.96 7.32
CA ILE A 112 -0.43 -0.74 7.22
C ILE A 112 1.06 -1.11 7.23
N ASN A 113 1.81 -0.56 6.29
CA ASN A 113 3.26 -0.72 6.25
C ASN A 113 3.92 0.17 7.29
N ILE A 114 4.39 -0.41 8.38
CA ILE A 114 5.06 0.29 9.49
C ILE A 114 6.30 1.05 9.00
N ARG A 115 7.00 0.57 7.96
CA ARG A 115 8.14 1.29 7.37
C ARG A 115 7.73 2.62 6.74
N ASN A 116 6.52 2.69 6.19
CA ASN A 116 5.98 3.94 5.66
C ASN A 116 5.52 4.89 6.76
N SER A 117 5.07 4.39 7.91
CA SER A 117 4.67 5.21 9.06
C SER A 117 5.87 5.87 9.74
N LYS A 118 7.04 5.21 9.79
CA LYS A 118 8.27 5.76 10.39
C LYS A 118 8.83 7.01 9.69
N ARG A 119 8.41 7.30 8.46
CA ARG A 119 8.77 8.57 7.80
C ARG A 119 8.19 9.80 8.52
N PHE A 120 7.27 9.59 9.43
CA PHE A 120 6.63 10.66 10.20
C PHE A 120 7.12 10.76 11.63
N ASP A 121 7.88 9.78 12.12
CA ASP A 121 8.49 9.77 13.45
C ASP A 121 9.87 10.45 13.48
N ASN A 122 10.41 10.85 12.34
CA ASN A 122 11.60 11.67 12.31
C ASN A 122 11.27 13.06 12.84
N ASN A 123 11.43 13.21 14.15
CA ASN A 123 11.45 14.43 14.92
C ASN A 123 12.60 15.37 14.48
N ASN A 124 12.72 15.65 13.20
CA ASN A 124 13.48 16.78 12.72
C ASN A 124 12.54 17.96 12.60
N GLY A 125 12.25 18.56 13.75
CA GLY A 125 12.21 19.97 13.98
C GLY A 125 11.40 20.86 13.05
N SER A 126 10.18 20.47 12.66
CA SER A 126 9.18 21.46 12.25
C SER A 126 8.23 21.66 13.41
N ALA A 127 8.54 22.62 14.25
CA ALA A 127 7.66 23.08 15.30
C ALA A 127 6.27 23.37 14.72
N GLY A 128 5.30 22.50 14.99
CA GLY A 128 3.90 22.69 14.60
C GLY A 128 3.18 21.49 13.99
N GLN A 129 3.83 20.40 13.63
CA GLN A 129 3.10 19.21 13.18
C GLN A 129 2.52 18.44 14.37
N LYS A 130 1.19 18.47 14.46
CA LYS A 130 0.46 17.69 15.46
C LYS A 130 0.71 16.20 15.23
N PRO A 131 0.91 15.41 16.29
CA PRO A 131 1.07 13.95 16.16
C PRO A 131 -0.14 13.36 15.43
N ARG A 132 0.11 12.41 14.52
CA ARG A 132 -0.97 11.72 13.81
C ARG A 132 -1.62 10.69 14.72
N PRO A 133 -2.94 10.50 14.62
CA PRO A 133 -3.60 9.42 15.34
C PRO A 133 -3.07 8.07 14.84
N VAL A 134 -2.73 7.19 15.78
CA VAL A 134 -2.15 5.86 15.48
C VAL A 134 -3.18 4.75 15.54
N SER A 135 -4.40 5.04 15.99
CA SER A 135 -5.48 4.06 16.14
C SER A 135 -6.84 4.62 15.72
N PHE A 136 -7.78 3.72 15.47
CA PHE A 136 -9.14 4.04 15.06
C PHE A 136 -10.13 3.25 15.91
N ASP A 137 -11.31 3.78 16.13
CA ASP A 137 -12.40 3.04 16.73
C ASP A 137 -13.05 2.08 15.71
N LYS A 138 -14.04 1.29 16.17
CA LYS A 138 -14.78 0.34 15.32
C LYS A 138 -15.53 0.98 14.14
N ASN A 139 -15.74 2.29 14.18
CA ASN A 139 -16.41 3.06 13.13
C ASN A 139 -15.41 3.76 12.21
N GLY A 140 -14.11 3.55 12.40
CA GLY A 140 -13.05 4.19 11.61
C GLY A 140 -12.77 5.64 12.02
N ILE A 141 -13.21 6.08 13.20
CA ILE A 141 -12.89 7.40 13.72
C ILE A 141 -11.50 7.38 14.36
N PRO A 142 -10.59 8.31 13.99
CA PRO A 142 -9.27 8.38 14.58
C PRO A 142 -9.34 8.64 16.07
N LEU A 143 -8.48 7.98 16.85
CA LEU A 143 -8.34 8.18 18.29
C LEU A 143 -7.12 9.06 18.59
N CYS A 144 -7.24 9.88 19.62
CA CYS A 144 -6.14 10.72 20.10
C CYS A 144 -5.00 9.83 20.64
N PRO A 145 -3.74 9.98 20.17
CA PRO A 145 -2.63 9.16 20.64
C PRO A 145 -2.24 9.42 22.11
N LEU A 146 -2.72 10.54 22.71
CA LEU A 146 -2.38 10.90 24.08
C LEU A 146 -3.31 10.26 25.11
N ASP A 147 -4.59 10.07 24.76
CA ASP A 147 -5.60 9.65 25.75
C ASP A 147 -6.70 8.75 25.20
N GLY A 148 -6.59 8.34 23.94
CA GLY A 148 -7.57 7.45 23.29
C GLY A 148 -8.93 8.07 22.99
N SER A 149 -9.13 9.37 23.25
CA SER A 149 -10.43 10.01 22.95
C SER A 149 -10.70 10.07 21.45
N PRO A 150 -11.95 9.81 21.00
CA PRO A 150 -12.28 9.86 19.57
C PRO A 150 -12.24 11.29 19.04
N PHE A 151 -11.73 11.46 17.83
CA PHE A 151 -11.72 12.74 17.13
C PHE A 151 -13.11 13.13 16.68
N ILE A 152 -13.39 14.44 16.64
CA ILE A 152 -14.63 14.99 16.11
C ILE A 152 -14.50 15.10 14.59
N SER A 153 -15.47 14.54 13.86
CA SER A 153 -15.53 14.68 12.41
C SER A 153 -15.98 16.09 12.02
N LEU A 154 -15.20 16.74 11.18
CA LEU A 154 -15.57 18.03 10.54
C LEU A 154 -16.11 17.85 9.12
N GLY A 155 -16.46 16.61 8.75
CA GLY A 155 -17.01 16.29 7.45
C GLY A 155 -15.96 16.05 6.36
N LYS A 156 -16.39 16.17 5.12
CA LYS A 156 -15.57 15.88 3.92
C LYS A 156 -15.10 17.18 3.28
N SER A 157 -13.88 17.17 2.72
CA SER A 157 -13.40 18.24 1.84
C SER A 157 -12.94 17.66 0.51
N LYS A 158 -13.34 18.29 -0.57
CA LYS A 158 -12.94 17.96 -1.94
C LYS A 158 -12.16 19.15 -2.51
N GLY A 159 -10.94 18.95 -2.94
CA GLY A 159 -10.19 19.95 -3.69
C GLY A 159 -10.29 19.72 -5.20
N ALA A 160 -10.04 20.75 -6.01
CA ALA A 160 -10.24 20.72 -7.46
C ALA A 160 -9.46 19.59 -8.17
N HIS A 161 -8.31 19.19 -7.64
CA HIS A 161 -7.46 18.10 -8.20
C HIS A 161 -7.01 17.10 -7.13
N ARG A 162 -7.82 16.89 -6.08
CA ARG A 162 -7.47 16.00 -4.97
C ARG A 162 -8.64 15.07 -4.63
N SER A 163 -8.30 13.87 -4.18
CA SER A 163 -9.27 12.92 -3.61
C SER A 163 -10.05 13.56 -2.45
N THR A 164 -11.26 13.11 -2.25
CA THR A 164 -12.08 13.48 -1.08
C THR A 164 -11.33 13.11 0.20
N ARG A 165 -11.20 14.06 1.11
CA ARG A 165 -10.56 13.87 2.42
C ARG A 165 -11.58 14.03 3.53
N PHE A 166 -11.50 13.17 4.52
CA PHE A 166 -12.22 13.35 5.78
C PHE A 166 -11.40 14.26 6.70
N LYS A 167 -12.05 15.19 7.34
CA LYS A 167 -11.43 16.08 8.32
C LYS A 167 -11.83 15.68 9.71
N PHE A 168 -10.86 15.59 10.58
CA PHE A 168 -11.05 15.29 11.99
C PHE A 168 -10.28 16.31 12.83
N VAL A 169 -10.79 16.63 14.03
CA VAL A 169 -10.13 17.50 15.00
C VAL A 169 -10.11 16.82 16.35
N CYS A 170 -8.98 16.95 17.06
CA CYS A 170 -8.91 16.50 18.44
C CYS A 170 -9.82 17.36 19.32
N PRO A 171 -10.72 16.77 20.13
CA PRO A 171 -11.65 17.54 20.98
C PRO A 171 -10.93 18.43 21.98
N LYS A 172 -9.68 18.11 22.32
CA LYS A 172 -8.83 18.89 23.24
C LYS A 172 -7.98 19.96 22.54
N SER A 173 -7.92 19.96 21.19
CA SER A 173 -7.27 21.06 20.49
C SER A 173 -8.12 22.31 20.66
N LYS A 174 -7.59 23.32 21.35
CA LYS A 174 -8.23 24.64 21.38
C LYS A 174 -8.48 25.05 19.92
N PRO A 175 -9.69 25.47 19.55
CA PRO A 175 -9.88 26.11 18.26
C PRO A 175 -8.90 27.27 18.20
N ASN A 176 -7.99 27.27 17.21
CA ASN A 176 -7.16 28.46 16.98
C ASN A 176 -8.12 29.59 16.76
N GLY A 177 -8.28 30.45 17.78
CA GLY A 177 -9.03 31.66 17.69
C GLY A 177 -8.45 32.52 16.59
N ARG A 178 -9.03 32.43 15.40
CA ARG A 178 -9.08 33.59 14.55
C ARG A 178 -10.18 34.47 15.17
N SER A 179 -9.79 35.35 16.06
CA SER A 179 -10.53 36.56 16.29
C SER A 179 -10.90 37.17 14.94
N ARG A 180 -12.14 37.54 14.83
CA ARG A 180 -12.70 38.31 13.73
C ARG A 180 -11.87 39.54 13.46
#